data_2d7c754526a0e978be3df8e1cc431ea1
#
_entry.id   2d7c754526a0e978be3df8e1cc431ea1
#
_cell.length_a   1.000
_cell.length_b   1.000
_cell.length_c   1.000
_cell.angle_alpha   90.00
_cell.angle_beta   90.00
_cell.angle_gamma   90.00
#
_symmetry.space_group_name_H-M   'P 1'
#
loop_
_entity.id
_entity.type
_entity.pdbx_description
1 polymer ?
#
loop_
_entity_poly.entity_id
_entity_poly.type
_entity_poly.pdbx_seq_one_letter_code
_entity_poly.pdbx_strand_id
1 'polypeptide(L)'
;MVDGIPTYFESRWNLGDALSDTALFERVEVVRGANGLMTGTGNPSATINMIRKHATSREFTGNVSAEYGSWNKQRYVTDLQSPLTADGNVRGRIVAGYQNNDSWLDRYNSEKMFFSGIVDADLGDTTSLSAGYEYQRIDINSPTWGGLPRWNTDGSKNSYDRSRSTAPDWTYNDKDFNKVFVTIKQRFADTWQATMNATHSEVKFDSKMMYVDAYVNKADGTLIGPYGNYGPGYDYVGGTGWNSGKRKVDAVDLFADGGYDLFGRQHNLMLGGSYSKQNNRYESSWANVFPNEIGSFYTYDGNFPETNWNPQSLAQDDTTHMKSLYAATRISLADPLHLIVGARYTNWRIDTLTYSMEQNHTTPYAGLVYDIDDNWSTYASYTSIFQPQNKLDSSGKYLSPITGNNYELGLKSDWMNSRLTTTLAVFRIEQDNVAQSTGVPIAGSNGDTAFKAMDGTVSKGVEFEINGAITDNWQMTFGATRYVAEDNEGNAVNPNLPRTTVKLFTRYRLPAMPELTVGGGVNWQNHVYSDTVTPYGTFRAEQGSYALVDLFTRYQVTKNFSVQGNLNNLFDKTYDTNIDGSIVYGEPRNVSITASYQF
;
A
#
# COMPACT_ATOMS: atom_id res chain seq x y z
N MET A 1 -7.31 3.94 0.13
CA MET A 1 -8.74 4.30 0.04
C MET A 1 -9.56 3.03 -0.09
N VAL A 2 -10.79 3.04 0.35
CA VAL A 2 -11.79 2.00 0.05
C VAL A 2 -13.04 2.70 -0.44
N ASP A 3 -13.52 2.31 -1.63
CA ASP A 3 -14.65 2.95 -2.33
C ASP A 3 -14.56 4.49 -2.41
N GLY A 4 -13.35 4.99 -2.66
CA GLY A 4 -13.10 6.43 -2.75
C GLY A 4 -12.98 7.17 -1.42
N ILE A 5 -13.23 6.55 -0.27
CA ILE A 5 -13.06 7.20 1.04
C ILE A 5 -11.57 7.19 1.41
N PRO A 6 -10.95 8.38 1.61
CA PRO A 6 -9.56 8.46 2.04
C PRO A 6 -9.40 7.97 3.48
N THR A 7 -8.38 7.15 3.72
CA THR A 7 -7.94 6.77 5.06
C THR A 7 -6.48 7.18 5.22
N TYR A 8 -6.14 7.83 6.34
CA TYR A 8 -4.76 8.18 6.62
C TYR A 8 -3.96 6.91 6.94
N PHE A 9 -2.84 6.72 6.26
CA PHE A 9 -1.95 5.59 6.49
C PHE A 9 -0.98 5.90 7.64
N GLU A 10 -1.06 5.11 8.72
CA GLU A 10 -0.07 5.14 9.80
C GLU A 10 0.98 4.06 9.54
N SER A 11 2.19 4.48 9.15
CA SER A 11 3.26 3.56 8.76
C SER A 11 3.91 2.85 9.94
N ARG A 12 3.89 3.47 11.12
CA ARG A 12 4.63 2.99 12.30
C ARG A 12 4.18 1.60 12.76
N TRP A 13 2.86 1.34 12.73
CA TRP A 13 2.28 0.08 13.21
C TRP A 13 1.64 -0.76 12.10
N ASN A 14 1.73 -0.27 10.86
CA ASN A 14 1.14 -0.92 9.69
C ASN A 14 -0.35 -1.27 9.90
N LEU A 15 -1.13 -0.29 10.37
CA LEU A 15 -2.55 -0.42 10.66
C LEU A 15 -3.40 0.18 9.55
N GLY A 16 -3.21 -0.26 8.32
CA GLY A 16 -3.92 0.28 7.17
C GLY A 16 -4.80 -0.75 6.47
N ASP A 17 -5.73 -0.28 5.63
CA ASP A 17 -6.57 -1.12 4.76
C ASP A 17 -5.74 -1.99 3.78
N ALA A 18 -4.47 -1.66 3.57
CA ALA A 18 -3.54 -2.45 2.73
C ALA A 18 -3.33 -3.90 3.23
N LEU A 19 -3.65 -4.18 4.49
CA LEU A 19 -3.62 -5.54 5.06
C LEU A 19 -4.91 -6.33 4.80
N SER A 20 -5.96 -5.70 4.25
CA SER A 20 -7.22 -6.38 3.93
C SER A 20 -7.00 -7.45 2.87
N ASP A 21 -7.70 -8.58 3.03
CA ASP A 21 -7.61 -9.66 2.07
C ASP A 21 -8.24 -9.26 0.72
N THR A 22 -7.53 -9.53 -0.37
CA THR A 22 -7.98 -9.15 -1.72
C THR A 22 -9.26 -9.86 -2.16
N ALA A 23 -9.61 -11.00 -1.56
CA ALA A 23 -10.87 -11.69 -1.83
C ALA A 23 -12.12 -10.86 -1.47
N LEU A 24 -11.98 -9.84 -0.61
CA LEU A 24 -13.07 -8.93 -0.22
C LEU A 24 -13.38 -7.87 -1.29
N PHE A 25 -12.49 -7.68 -2.25
CA PHE A 25 -12.58 -6.62 -3.24
C PHE A 25 -12.83 -7.17 -4.65
N GLU A 26 -13.57 -6.40 -5.43
CA GLU A 26 -13.80 -6.66 -6.86
C GLU A 26 -12.53 -6.35 -7.68
N ARG A 27 -11.88 -5.23 -7.33
CA ARG A 27 -10.63 -4.78 -7.96
C ARG A 27 -9.84 -3.82 -7.07
N VAL A 28 -8.57 -3.69 -7.38
CA VAL A 28 -7.66 -2.70 -6.82
C VAL A 28 -7.25 -1.74 -7.93
N GLU A 29 -7.45 -0.46 -7.69
CA GLU A 29 -7.10 0.62 -8.61
C GLU A 29 -5.87 1.36 -8.07
N VAL A 30 -4.89 1.63 -8.92
CA VAL A 30 -3.68 2.39 -8.56
C VAL A 30 -3.63 3.64 -9.43
N VAL A 31 -3.71 4.80 -8.79
CA VAL A 31 -3.54 6.10 -9.44
C VAL A 31 -2.17 6.64 -9.05
N ARG A 32 -1.30 6.81 -10.03
CA ARG A 32 0.08 7.28 -9.84
C ARG A 32 0.14 8.80 -9.76
N GLY A 33 1.23 9.31 -9.16
CA GLY A 33 1.46 10.73 -8.99
C GLY A 33 0.70 11.37 -7.84
N ALA A 34 0.74 12.69 -7.77
CA ALA A 34 0.01 13.48 -6.79
C ALA A 34 -1.49 13.42 -7.05
N ASN A 35 -2.27 12.94 -6.09
CA ASN A 35 -3.73 12.75 -6.24
C ASN A 35 -4.54 13.43 -5.14
N GLY A 36 -4.17 14.67 -4.80
CA GLY A 36 -4.78 15.42 -3.70
C GLY A 36 -6.26 15.78 -3.91
N LEU A 37 -6.74 15.84 -5.16
CA LEU A 37 -8.16 16.03 -5.43
C LEU A 37 -9.01 14.88 -4.85
N MET A 38 -8.54 13.65 -4.97
CA MET A 38 -9.26 12.48 -4.42
C MET A 38 -8.98 12.27 -2.94
N THR A 39 -7.73 12.37 -2.50
CA THR A 39 -7.31 11.98 -1.14
C THR A 39 -7.29 13.11 -0.13
N GLY A 40 -7.11 14.35 -0.59
CA GLY A 40 -6.82 15.53 0.23
C GLY A 40 -5.35 15.58 0.65
N THR A 41 -4.89 14.64 1.45
CA THR A 41 -3.50 14.58 1.97
C THR A 41 -2.79 13.31 1.54
N GLY A 42 -1.46 13.33 1.48
CA GLY A 42 -0.63 12.15 1.19
C GLY A 42 0.72 12.48 0.54
N ASN A 43 1.40 11.45 0.07
CA ASN A 43 2.64 11.58 -0.70
C ASN A 43 2.36 11.66 -2.20
N PRO A 44 3.19 12.38 -2.98
CA PRO A 44 3.02 12.49 -4.42
C PRO A 44 3.53 11.24 -5.19
N SER A 45 3.26 10.04 -4.67
CA SER A 45 3.72 8.78 -5.26
C SER A 45 2.59 8.02 -5.96
N ALA A 46 1.64 7.53 -5.20
CA ALA A 46 0.47 6.82 -5.72
C ALA A 46 -0.66 6.77 -4.68
N THR A 47 -1.87 6.58 -5.17
CA THR A 47 -3.06 6.28 -4.36
C THR A 47 -3.58 4.91 -4.74
N ILE A 48 -3.77 4.04 -3.75
CA ILE A 48 -4.41 2.72 -3.92
C ILE A 48 -5.86 2.85 -3.48
N ASN A 49 -6.80 2.48 -4.37
CA ASN A 49 -8.22 2.43 -4.10
C ASN A 49 -8.73 1.00 -4.28
N MET A 50 -9.31 0.43 -3.23
CA MET A 50 -9.88 -0.91 -3.22
C MET A 50 -11.39 -0.79 -3.36
N ILE A 51 -11.95 -1.40 -4.40
CA ILE A 51 -13.38 -1.39 -4.68
C ILE A 51 -14.00 -2.68 -4.13
N ARG A 52 -14.96 -2.55 -3.21
CA ARG A 52 -15.64 -3.69 -2.60
C ARG A 52 -16.43 -4.50 -3.61
N LYS A 53 -16.58 -5.77 -3.32
CA LYS A 53 -17.56 -6.62 -3.96
C LYS A 53 -18.98 -6.21 -3.55
N HIS A 54 -19.92 -6.27 -4.49
CA HIS A 54 -21.34 -6.00 -4.28
C HIS A 54 -22.18 -7.23 -4.59
N ALA A 55 -23.39 -7.31 -4.03
CA ALA A 55 -24.36 -8.33 -4.33
C ALA A 55 -25.13 -7.94 -5.61
N THR A 56 -24.71 -8.47 -6.75
CA THR A 56 -25.24 -8.10 -8.08
C THR A 56 -26.11 -9.18 -8.72
N SER A 57 -25.98 -10.44 -8.29
CA SER A 57 -26.70 -11.54 -8.90
C SER A 57 -28.17 -11.61 -8.47
N ARG A 58 -29.04 -11.84 -9.44
CA ARG A 58 -30.48 -12.13 -9.22
C ARG A 58 -30.78 -13.63 -9.14
N GLU A 59 -29.75 -14.46 -9.17
CA GLU A 59 -29.81 -15.89 -8.99
C GLU A 59 -28.81 -16.32 -7.92
N PHE A 60 -29.02 -17.49 -7.31
CA PHE A 60 -28.03 -18.05 -6.39
C PHE A 60 -26.80 -18.45 -7.21
N THR A 61 -25.67 -17.80 -6.93
CA THR A 61 -24.38 -18.08 -7.56
C THR A 61 -23.29 -18.08 -6.51
N GLY A 62 -22.21 -18.78 -6.80
CA GLY A 62 -21.09 -18.79 -5.87
C GLY A 62 -19.80 -19.36 -6.45
N ASN A 63 -18.73 -19.14 -5.68
CA ASN A 63 -17.44 -19.74 -5.91
C ASN A 63 -16.89 -20.25 -4.58
N VAL A 64 -16.39 -21.48 -4.58
CA VAL A 64 -15.61 -22.03 -3.47
C VAL A 64 -14.25 -22.45 -4.00
N SER A 65 -13.19 -22.14 -3.27
CA SER A 65 -11.82 -22.53 -3.64
C SER A 65 -11.06 -23.06 -2.44
N ALA A 66 -10.16 -24.01 -2.73
CA ALA A 66 -9.20 -24.56 -1.79
C ALA A 66 -7.82 -24.55 -2.43
N GLU A 67 -6.83 -24.01 -1.72
CA GLU A 67 -5.45 -23.94 -2.15
C GLU A 67 -4.56 -24.65 -1.14
N TYR A 68 -3.60 -25.42 -1.65
CA TYR A 68 -2.50 -26.00 -0.87
C TYR A 68 -1.17 -25.66 -1.54
N GLY A 69 -0.15 -25.35 -0.75
CA GLY A 69 1.13 -24.91 -1.28
C GLY A 69 2.32 -25.19 -0.38
N SER A 70 3.47 -24.72 -0.81
CA SER A 70 4.73 -24.76 -0.06
C SER A 70 4.53 -24.18 1.35
N TRP A 71 5.32 -24.66 2.32
CA TRP A 71 5.26 -24.25 3.73
C TRP A 71 3.87 -24.44 4.34
N ASN A 72 3.28 -25.61 4.11
CA ASN A 72 1.95 -26.00 4.63
C ASN A 72 0.83 -24.99 4.34
N LYS A 73 0.98 -24.14 3.30
CA LYS A 73 -0.03 -23.17 2.96
C LYS A 73 -1.37 -23.85 2.67
N GLN A 74 -2.38 -23.48 3.41
CA GLN A 74 -3.75 -23.89 3.24
C GLN A 74 -4.62 -22.64 3.19
N ARG A 75 -5.41 -22.48 2.13
CA ARG A 75 -6.33 -21.35 1.98
C ARG A 75 -7.65 -21.83 1.44
N TYR A 76 -8.73 -21.42 2.08
CA TYR A 76 -10.10 -21.72 1.71
C TYR A 76 -10.86 -20.41 1.56
N VAL A 77 -11.56 -20.23 0.45
CA VAL A 77 -12.38 -19.04 0.21
C VAL A 77 -13.73 -19.44 -0.33
N THR A 78 -14.77 -18.81 0.19
CA THR A 78 -16.15 -18.95 -0.24
C THR A 78 -16.70 -17.57 -0.58
N ASP A 79 -17.34 -17.43 -1.73
CA ASP A 79 -17.98 -16.21 -2.20
C ASP A 79 -19.36 -16.58 -2.76
N LEU A 80 -20.41 -16.24 -2.04
CA LEU A 80 -21.79 -16.61 -2.36
C LEU A 80 -22.64 -15.37 -2.49
N GLN A 81 -23.54 -15.34 -3.45
CA GLN A 81 -24.54 -14.29 -3.59
C GLN A 81 -25.89 -14.86 -3.99
N SER A 82 -26.95 -14.19 -3.51
CA SER A 82 -28.33 -14.61 -3.70
C SER A 82 -29.27 -13.41 -3.70
N PRO A 83 -30.36 -13.42 -4.49
CA PRO A 83 -31.50 -12.56 -4.21
C PRO A 83 -32.09 -12.91 -2.85
N LEU A 84 -32.46 -11.89 -2.07
CA LEU A 84 -33.14 -12.01 -0.78
C LEU A 84 -34.65 -11.75 -0.91
N THR A 85 -35.08 -11.17 -2.02
CA THR A 85 -36.50 -10.95 -2.39
C THR A 85 -36.80 -11.62 -3.73
N ALA A 86 -38.05 -11.98 -3.95
CA ALA A 86 -38.48 -12.68 -5.15
C ALA A 86 -38.29 -11.89 -6.46
N ASP A 87 -38.34 -10.56 -6.38
CA ASP A 87 -38.11 -9.63 -7.50
C ASP A 87 -36.62 -9.35 -7.73
N GLY A 88 -35.71 -9.85 -6.84
CA GLY A 88 -34.28 -9.63 -6.93
C GLY A 88 -33.86 -8.19 -6.64
N ASN A 89 -34.71 -7.36 -6.08
CA ASN A 89 -34.39 -5.98 -5.74
C ASN A 89 -33.53 -5.87 -4.48
N VAL A 90 -33.62 -6.83 -3.58
CA VAL A 90 -32.71 -6.96 -2.44
C VAL A 90 -31.85 -8.20 -2.63
N ARG A 91 -30.55 -8.02 -2.57
CA ARG A 91 -29.54 -9.06 -2.84
C ARG A 91 -28.53 -9.10 -1.70
N GLY A 92 -28.06 -10.28 -1.38
CA GLY A 92 -27.02 -10.50 -0.37
C GLY A 92 -25.78 -11.16 -0.98
N ARG A 93 -24.60 -10.82 -0.47
CA ARG A 93 -23.34 -11.49 -0.76
C ARG A 93 -22.58 -11.76 0.53
N ILE A 94 -21.99 -12.95 0.62
CA ILE A 94 -21.09 -13.34 1.70
C ILE A 94 -19.77 -13.76 1.08
N VAL A 95 -18.69 -13.19 1.58
CA VAL A 95 -17.32 -13.63 1.27
C VAL A 95 -16.67 -14.02 2.58
N ALA A 96 -16.15 -15.24 2.66
CA ALA A 96 -15.47 -15.73 3.85
C ALA A 96 -14.22 -16.54 3.45
N GLY A 97 -13.20 -16.50 4.27
CA GLY A 97 -12.01 -17.29 4.02
C GLY A 97 -11.16 -17.51 5.26
N TYR A 98 -10.35 -18.53 5.14
CA TYR A 98 -9.37 -18.94 6.13
C TYR A 98 -8.06 -19.27 5.42
N GLN A 99 -6.96 -18.85 5.98
CA GLN A 99 -5.61 -19.19 5.52
C GLN A 99 -4.72 -19.50 6.71
N ASN A 100 -3.95 -20.57 6.61
CA ASN A 100 -2.85 -20.87 7.53
C ASN A 100 -1.64 -21.26 6.69
N ASN A 101 -0.49 -20.70 7.01
CA ASN A 101 0.77 -21.04 6.36
C ASN A 101 1.97 -20.82 7.28
N ASP A 102 2.92 -21.72 7.19
CA ASP A 102 4.27 -21.46 7.62
C ASP A 102 4.97 -20.55 6.59
N SER A 103 6.25 -20.27 6.78
CA SER A 103 7.11 -19.53 5.85
C SER A 103 8.40 -20.28 5.60
N TRP A 104 9.20 -19.77 4.66
CA TRP A 104 10.61 -20.21 4.54
C TRP A 104 11.45 -19.75 5.74
N LEU A 105 10.95 -18.79 6.53
CA LEU A 105 11.62 -18.32 7.74
C LEU A 105 11.35 -19.28 8.89
N ASP A 106 12.42 -19.60 9.63
CA ASP A 106 12.33 -20.46 10.79
C ASP A 106 11.33 -19.93 11.82
N ARG A 107 10.50 -20.80 12.39
CA ARG A 107 9.48 -20.53 13.43
C ARG A 107 8.28 -19.68 12.98
N TYR A 108 8.33 -19.03 11.82
CA TYR A 108 7.25 -18.18 11.35
C TYR A 108 6.01 -18.98 10.99
N ASN A 109 4.86 -18.56 11.48
CA ASN A 109 3.54 -19.03 11.05
C ASN A 109 2.56 -17.86 10.99
N SER A 110 1.65 -17.87 10.03
CA SER A 110 0.59 -16.86 9.89
C SER A 110 -0.76 -17.53 9.70
N GLU A 111 -1.70 -17.15 10.54
CA GLU A 111 -3.12 -17.51 10.43
C GLU A 111 -3.95 -16.27 10.09
N LYS A 112 -4.85 -16.40 9.12
CA LYS A 112 -5.75 -15.34 8.71
C LYS A 112 -7.16 -15.88 8.53
N MET A 113 -8.14 -15.20 9.11
CA MET A 113 -9.55 -15.40 8.79
C MET A 113 -10.18 -14.08 8.38
N PHE A 114 -11.14 -14.14 7.46
CA PHE A 114 -11.89 -12.97 7.04
C PHE A 114 -13.32 -13.31 6.67
N PHE A 115 -14.18 -12.33 6.85
CA PHE A 115 -15.59 -12.38 6.52
C PHE A 115 -16.07 -11.02 6.02
N SER A 116 -16.91 -11.01 4.99
CA SER A 116 -17.68 -9.86 4.56
C SER A 116 -19.11 -10.27 4.26
N GLY A 117 -20.08 -9.56 4.84
CA GLY A 117 -21.49 -9.69 4.51
C GLY A 117 -22.02 -8.37 3.97
N ILE A 118 -22.64 -8.38 2.79
CA ILE A 118 -23.12 -7.19 2.08
C ILE A 118 -24.56 -7.41 1.65
N VAL A 119 -25.39 -6.40 1.82
CA VAL A 119 -26.74 -6.32 1.26
C VAL A 119 -26.81 -5.11 0.34
N ASP A 120 -27.23 -5.34 -0.89
CA ASP A 120 -27.53 -4.32 -1.88
C ASP A 120 -29.04 -4.33 -2.16
N ALA A 121 -29.67 -3.16 -2.13
CA ALA A 121 -31.09 -2.98 -2.34
C ALA A 121 -31.38 -1.86 -3.35
N ASP A 122 -32.22 -2.17 -4.34
CA ASP A 122 -32.78 -1.19 -5.26
C ASP A 122 -34.14 -0.75 -4.67
N LEU A 123 -34.19 0.48 -4.12
CA LEU A 123 -35.37 1.07 -3.48
C LEU A 123 -36.13 1.90 -4.52
N GLY A 124 -36.83 1.23 -5.43
CA GLY A 124 -37.44 1.82 -6.61
C GLY A 124 -36.42 2.10 -7.73
N ASP A 125 -36.78 2.96 -8.69
CA ASP A 125 -35.98 3.16 -9.92
C ASP A 125 -34.82 4.16 -9.74
N THR A 126 -34.79 4.89 -8.64
CA THR A 126 -33.87 6.03 -8.47
C THR A 126 -32.93 5.91 -7.27
N THR A 127 -33.23 5.02 -6.33
CA THR A 127 -32.48 4.90 -5.08
C THR A 127 -31.85 3.52 -4.98
N SER A 128 -30.55 3.45 -4.70
CA SER A 128 -29.88 2.21 -4.29
C SER A 128 -29.19 2.38 -2.93
N LEU A 129 -29.25 1.33 -2.14
CA LEU A 129 -28.62 1.20 -0.83
C LEU A 129 -27.69 0.00 -0.83
N SER A 130 -26.47 0.18 -0.35
CA SER A 130 -25.53 -0.90 -0.03
C SER A 130 -25.12 -0.76 1.43
N ALA A 131 -25.17 -1.82 2.19
CA ALA A 131 -24.70 -1.86 3.58
C ALA A 131 -23.98 -3.16 3.86
N GLY A 132 -22.94 -3.12 4.67
CA GLY A 132 -22.17 -4.31 4.96
C GLY A 132 -21.29 -4.22 6.19
N TYR A 133 -20.79 -5.39 6.56
CA TYR A 133 -19.85 -5.59 7.64
C TYR A 133 -18.69 -6.44 7.16
N GLU A 134 -17.46 -6.02 7.50
CA GLU A 134 -16.23 -6.74 7.24
C GLU A 134 -15.51 -7.03 8.56
N TYR A 135 -15.03 -8.25 8.69
CA TYR A 135 -14.17 -8.71 9.77
C TYR A 135 -12.94 -9.40 9.20
N GLN A 136 -11.78 -9.14 9.79
CA GLN A 136 -10.55 -9.88 9.49
C GLN A 136 -9.73 -10.00 10.76
N ARG A 137 -9.16 -11.17 10.98
CA ARG A 137 -8.16 -11.45 12.00
C ARG A 137 -6.90 -11.98 11.34
N ILE A 138 -5.76 -11.48 11.78
CA ILE A 138 -4.43 -11.93 11.36
C ILE A 138 -3.62 -12.18 12.63
N ASP A 139 -3.21 -13.43 12.84
CA ASP A 139 -2.32 -13.84 13.92
C ASP A 139 -1.00 -14.29 13.30
N ILE A 140 0.12 -13.71 13.74
CA ILE A 140 1.44 -14.03 13.24
C ILE A 140 2.32 -14.42 14.41
N ASN A 141 2.85 -15.64 14.38
CA ASN A 141 3.82 -16.15 15.33
C ASN A 141 5.24 -15.97 14.78
N SER A 142 6.17 -15.64 15.64
CA SER A 142 7.58 -15.40 15.34
C SER A 142 7.81 -14.46 14.13
N PRO A 143 7.11 -13.28 14.08
CA PRO A 143 7.31 -12.31 13.02
C PRO A 143 8.70 -11.71 13.10
N THR A 144 9.34 -11.51 11.95
CA THR A 144 10.59 -10.75 11.89
C THR A 144 10.31 -9.26 12.10
N TRP A 145 11.13 -8.62 12.94
CA TRP A 145 11.17 -7.17 13.07
C TRP A 145 12.59 -6.69 12.74
N GLY A 146 12.75 -6.04 11.59
CA GLY A 146 14.06 -5.80 10.99
C GLY A 146 14.58 -7.02 10.23
N GLY A 147 15.90 -7.19 10.16
CA GLY A 147 16.57 -8.25 9.44
C GLY A 147 17.79 -8.81 10.17
N LEU A 148 18.57 -9.60 9.47
CA LEU A 148 19.84 -10.15 9.96
C LEU A 148 20.95 -9.08 9.85
N PRO A 149 21.92 -9.00 10.79
CA PRO A 149 23.04 -8.06 10.72
C PRO A 149 23.83 -8.20 9.41
N ARG A 150 23.88 -7.13 8.62
CA ARG A 150 24.52 -7.15 7.30
C ARG A 150 26.02 -7.12 7.35
N TRP A 151 26.58 -6.38 8.31
CA TRP A 151 27.98 -6.02 8.31
C TRP A 151 28.77 -6.63 9.46
N ASN A 152 29.98 -7.07 9.16
CA ASN A 152 31.02 -7.26 10.15
C ASN A 152 31.66 -5.91 10.50
N THR A 153 32.32 -5.84 11.66
CA THR A 153 33.05 -4.66 12.09
C THR A 153 34.20 -4.26 11.15
N ASP A 154 34.73 -5.19 10.34
CA ASP A 154 35.75 -4.94 9.32
C ASP A 154 35.17 -4.44 7.98
N GLY A 155 33.85 -4.22 7.89
CA GLY A 155 33.16 -3.80 6.68
C GLY A 155 32.83 -4.94 5.69
N SER A 156 33.22 -6.18 5.98
CA SER A 156 32.83 -7.31 5.15
C SER A 156 31.34 -7.67 5.35
N LYS A 157 30.66 -8.07 4.26
CA LYS A 157 29.24 -8.43 4.26
C LYS A 157 29.04 -9.84 4.83
N ASN A 158 28.04 -10.01 5.68
CA ASN A 158 27.58 -11.31 6.14
C ASN A 158 26.69 -11.99 5.10
N SER A 159 26.60 -13.32 5.20
CA SER A 159 25.70 -14.17 4.44
C SER A 159 25.14 -15.24 5.36
N TYR A 160 23.84 -15.50 5.25
CA TYR A 160 23.13 -16.45 6.11
C TYR A 160 22.29 -17.39 5.27
N ASP A 161 21.81 -18.47 5.88
CA ASP A 161 20.73 -19.26 5.31
C ASP A 161 19.48 -18.39 5.16
N ARG A 162 18.73 -18.58 4.06
CA ARG A 162 17.51 -17.79 3.78
C ARG A 162 16.41 -18.02 4.79
N SER A 163 16.41 -19.18 5.47
CA SER A 163 15.42 -19.50 6.50
C SER A 163 15.69 -18.82 7.83
N ARG A 164 16.90 -18.30 8.04
CA ARG A 164 17.32 -17.78 9.33
C ARG A 164 16.47 -16.59 9.76
N SER A 165 15.97 -16.64 11.00
CA SER A 165 15.18 -15.60 11.64
C SER A 165 15.78 -15.23 13.00
N THR A 166 15.70 -13.93 13.35
CA THR A 166 16.05 -13.43 14.69
C THR A 166 14.88 -13.48 15.67
N ALA A 167 13.67 -13.79 15.19
CA ALA A 167 12.45 -13.78 15.99
C ALA A 167 12.38 -14.99 16.93
N PRO A 168 12.29 -14.81 18.27
CA PRO A 168 12.03 -15.90 19.21
C PRO A 168 10.63 -16.48 19.12
N ASP A 169 10.41 -17.67 19.66
CA ASP A 169 9.12 -18.39 19.64
C ASP A 169 7.99 -17.65 20.39
N TRP A 170 8.32 -16.83 21.38
CA TRP A 170 7.35 -16.07 22.13
C TRP A 170 6.86 -14.79 21.43
N THR A 171 7.47 -14.42 20.29
CA THR A 171 7.08 -13.22 19.55
C THR A 171 5.81 -13.46 18.74
N TYR A 172 4.98 -12.42 18.66
CA TYR A 172 3.73 -12.45 17.90
C TYR A 172 3.32 -11.04 17.44
N ASN A 173 2.41 -10.98 16.46
CA ASN A 173 1.81 -9.74 15.98
C ASN A 173 0.39 -10.01 15.48
N ASP A 174 -0.57 -9.78 16.37
CA ASP A 174 -1.98 -10.09 16.15
C ASP A 174 -2.76 -8.82 15.83
N LYS A 175 -3.71 -8.92 14.89
CA LYS A 175 -4.55 -7.81 14.46
C LYS A 175 -5.97 -8.25 14.19
N ASP A 176 -6.93 -7.47 14.73
CA ASP A 176 -8.35 -7.61 14.48
C ASP A 176 -8.88 -6.37 13.75
N PHE A 177 -9.53 -6.57 12.62
CA PHE A 177 -10.15 -5.54 11.80
C PHE A 177 -11.66 -5.69 11.83
N ASN A 178 -12.38 -4.63 12.15
CA ASN A 178 -13.82 -4.54 12.09
C ASN A 178 -14.21 -3.32 11.28
N LYS A 179 -15.12 -3.45 10.32
CA LYS A 179 -15.59 -2.35 9.51
C LYS A 179 -17.08 -2.48 9.19
N VAL A 180 -17.82 -1.40 9.38
CA VAL A 180 -19.20 -1.24 8.93
C VAL A 180 -19.23 -0.13 7.88
N PHE A 181 -19.99 -0.31 6.83
CA PHE A 181 -20.14 0.70 5.79
C PHE A 181 -21.58 0.75 5.25
N VAL A 182 -21.92 1.94 4.76
CA VAL A 182 -23.18 2.22 4.07
C VAL A 182 -22.90 3.10 2.88
N THR A 183 -23.48 2.79 1.73
CA THR A 183 -23.50 3.63 0.53
C THR A 183 -24.95 3.83 0.09
N ILE A 184 -25.34 5.07 -0.12
CA ILE A 184 -26.63 5.44 -0.67
C ILE A 184 -26.40 6.22 -1.95
N LYS A 185 -27.07 5.81 -3.04
CA LYS A 185 -27.06 6.54 -4.31
C LYS A 185 -28.50 6.92 -4.66
N GLN A 186 -28.70 8.20 -4.99
CA GLN A 186 -29.99 8.75 -5.34
C GLN A 186 -29.90 9.51 -6.65
N ARG A 187 -30.56 9.03 -7.70
CA ARG A 187 -30.80 9.81 -8.92
C ARG A 187 -31.96 10.78 -8.66
N PHE A 188 -31.77 12.04 -8.93
CA PHE A 188 -32.78 13.07 -8.72
C PHE A 188 -33.10 13.86 -10.00
N ALA A 189 -32.37 13.63 -11.09
CA ALA A 189 -32.65 14.09 -12.43
C ALA A 189 -32.05 13.12 -13.46
N ASP A 190 -32.33 13.30 -14.73
CA ASP A 190 -31.92 12.37 -15.80
C ASP A 190 -30.41 12.10 -15.82
N THR A 191 -29.60 13.11 -15.56
CA THR A 191 -28.13 13.03 -15.58
C THR A 191 -27.48 13.21 -14.20
N TRP A 192 -28.25 13.48 -13.14
CA TRP A 192 -27.73 13.81 -11.81
C TRP A 192 -27.96 12.73 -10.79
N GLN A 193 -26.90 12.40 -10.06
CA GLN A 193 -26.92 11.48 -8.94
C GLN A 193 -26.23 12.10 -7.74
N ALA A 194 -26.76 11.85 -6.55
CA ALA A 194 -26.07 12.07 -5.28
C ALA A 194 -25.61 10.74 -4.70
N THR A 195 -24.41 10.69 -4.17
CA THR A 195 -23.84 9.52 -3.50
C THR A 195 -23.38 9.91 -2.10
N MET A 196 -23.79 9.14 -1.10
CA MET A 196 -23.29 9.22 0.26
C MET A 196 -22.58 7.91 0.62
N ASN A 197 -21.34 8.01 1.04
CA ASN A 197 -20.57 6.89 1.61
C ASN A 197 -20.29 7.18 3.07
N ALA A 198 -20.53 6.22 3.96
CA ALA A 198 -20.18 6.29 5.36
C ALA A 198 -19.47 5.01 5.79
N THR A 199 -18.44 5.13 6.62
CA THR A 199 -17.71 3.98 7.16
C THR A 199 -17.28 4.23 8.60
N HIS A 200 -17.39 3.17 9.40
CA HIS A 200 -16.74 3.06 10.71
C HIS A 200 -15.82 1.86 10.70
N SER A 201 -14.56 2.05 11.08
CA SER A 201 -13.61 0.94 11.22
C SER A 201 -12.84 1.01 12.53
N GLU A 202 -12.60 -0.15 13.11
CA GLU A 202 -11.73 -0.34 14.26
C GLU A 202 -10.70 -1.42 13.94
N VAL A 203 -9.42 -1.10 14.14
CA VAL A 203 -8.32 -2.07 14.10
C VAL A 203 -7.73 -2.14 15.50
N LYS A 204 -7.66 -3.32 16.07
CA LYS A 204 -6.92 -3.61 17.31
C LYS A 204 -5.67 -4.37 16.96
N PHE A 205 -4.63 -4.16 17.72
CA PHE A 205 -3.41 -4.96 17.62
C PHE A 205 -2.83 -5.23 19.00
N ASP A 206 -2.14 -6.35 19.11
CA ASP A 206 -1.27 -6.72 20.21
C ASP A 206 -0.04 -7.41 19.62
N SER A 207 1.14 -6.99 20.05
CA SER A 207 2.39 -7.53 19.50
C SER A 207 3.50 -7.54 20.53
N LYS A 208 4.21 -8.66 20.58
CA LYS A 208 5.52 -8.77 21.24
C LYS A 208 6.54 -9.11 20.18
N MET A 209 7.53 -8.28 20.01
CA MET A 209 8.53 -8.43 18.96
C MET A 209 9.94 -8.18 19.47
N MET A 210 10.92 -8.75 18.77
CA MET A 210 12.35 -8.52 18.99
C MET A 210 13.02 -8.13 17.67
N TYR A 211 13.94 -7.18 17.71
CA TYR A 211 14.83 -6.87 16.61
C TYR A 211 16.30 -6.94 17.05
N VAL A 212 17.17 -7.21 16.08
CA VAL A 212 18.63 -7.13 16.21
C VAL A 212 19.12 -6.04 15.26
N ASP A 213 19.87 -5.08 15.81
CA ASP A 213 20.54 -4.01 15.06
C ASP A 213 21.98 -3.91 15.55
N ALA A 214 22.90 -4.53 14.81
CA ALA A 214 24.27 -4.69 15.25
C ALA A 214 25.23 -4.97 14.09
N TYR A 215 26.52 -4.81 14.39
CA TYR A 215 27.64 -5.32 13.61
C TYR A 215 28.13 -6.63 14.24
N VAL A 216 28.64 -7.54 13.42
CA VAL A 216 29.18 -8.83 13.89
C VAL A 216 30.70 -8.72 14.00
N ASN A 217 31.27 -9.07 15.14
CA ASN A 217 32.70 -9.30 15.23
C ASN A 217 33.04 -10.61 14.49
N LYS A 218 33.78 -10.50 13.40
CA LYS A 218 34.10 -11.64 12.53
C LYS A 218 34.91 -12.73 13.21
N ALA A 219 35.66 -12.39 14.26
CA ALA A 219 36.54 -13.36 14.92
C ALA A 219 35.76 -14.37 15.78
N ASP A 220 34.69 -13.95 16.44
CA ASP A 220 33.97 -14.75 17.45
C ASP A 220 32.46 -14.72 17.31
N GLY A 221 31.92 -13.89 16.42
CA GLY A 221 30.48 -13.72 16.22
C GLY A 221 29.80 -12.83 17.26
N THR A 222 30.53 -12.20 18.17
CA THR A 222 29.97 -11.26 19.15
C THR A 222 29.30 -10.09 18.44
N LEU A 223 28.12 -9.69 18.89
CA LEU A 223 27.43 -8.53 18.38
C LEU A 223 27.95 -7.24 18.99
N ILE A 224 28.04 -6.18 18.20
CA ILE A 224 28.44 -4.83 18.62
C ILE A 224 27.37 -3.86 18.16
N GLY A 225 26.76 -3.16 19.12
CA GLY A 225 25.68 -2.22 18.84
C GLY A 225 26.14 -0.98 18.07
N PRO A 226 25.26 -0.38 17.26
CA PRO A 226 25.60 0.80 16.45
C PRO A 226 25.78 2.07 17.31
N TYR A 227 25.35 2.05 18.57
CA TYR A 227 25.26 3.24 19.42
C TYR A 227 26.33 3.31 20.52
N GLY A 228 27.27 2.35 20.58
CA GLY A 228 28.30 2.29 21.65
C GLY A 228 29.16 3.55 21.81
N ASN A 229 29.26 4.38 20.77
CA ASN A 229 29.99 5.66 20.81
C ASN A 229 29.26 6.78 21.59
N TYR A 230 27.99 6.58 21.96
CA TYR A 230 27.22 7.55 22.72
C TYR A 230 27.46 7.47 24.24
N GLY A 231 28.22 6.48 24.72
CA GLY A 231 28.61 6.34 26.12
C GLY A 231 28.09 5.07 26.79
N PRO A 232 28.36 4.90 28.09
CA PRO A 232 27.92 3.75 28.86
C PRO A 232 26.38 3.59 28.82
N GLY A 233 25.92 2.36 28.57
CA GLY A 233 24.48 2.03 28.47
C GLY A 233 23.90 2.11 27.07
N TYR A 234 24.68 2.52 26.07
CA TYR A 234 24.30 2.52 24.64
C TYR A 234 24.91 1.35 23.86
N ASP A 235 25.41 0.35 24.52
CA ASP A 235 26.03 -0.85 23.94
C ASP A 235 25.02 -1.95 23.59
N TYR A 236 23.71 -1.65 23.60
CA TYR A 236 22.68 -2.59 23.18
C TYR A 236 22.75 -2.93 21.69
N VAL A 237 22.39 -4.15 21.35
CA VAL A 237 22.46 -4.74 20.00
C VAL A 237 21.08 -5.04 19.41
N GLY A 238 20.04 -4.58 20.06
CA GLY A 238 18.67 -4.79 19.67
C GLY A 238 17.70 -4.34 20.75
N GLY A 239 16.46 -4.74 20.58
CA GLY A 239 15.43 -4.44 21.56
C GLY A 239 14.24 -5.36 21.45
N THR A 240 13.50 -5.46 22.56
CA THR A 240 12.21 -6.12 22.61
C THR A 240 11.12 -5.09 22.87
N GLY A 241 9.96 -5.27 22.25
CA GLY A 241 8.83 -4.37 22.42
C GLY A 241 7.52 -5.14 22.59
N TRP A 242 6.77 -4.79 23.61
CA TRP A 242 5.39 -5.18 23.77
C TRP A 242 4.50 -3.98 23.51
N ASN A 243 3.71 -4.03 22.44
CA ASN A 243 2.87 -2.93 21.97
C ASN A 243 1.45 -3.41 21.78
N SER A 244 0.49 -2.68 22.31
CA SER A 244 -0.93 -2.95 22.10
C SER A 244 -1.71 -1.67 21.89
N GLY A 245 -2.82 -1.76 21.18
CA GLY A 245 -3.63 -0.57 20.96
C GLY A 245 -4.74 -0.74 19.93
N LYS A 246 -5.26 0.40 19.52
CA LYS A 246 -6.35 0.45 18.55
C LYS A 246 -6.31 1.71 17.70
N ARG A 247 -6.80 1.57 16.50
CA ARG A 247 -7.11 2.64 15.57
C ARG A 247 -8.60 2.63 15.27
N LYS A 248 -9.26 3.79 15.36
CA LYS A 248 -10.65 3.99 14.95
C LYS A 248 -10.71 5.02 13.85
N VAL A 249 -11.53 4.78 12.85
CA VAL A 249 -11.80 5.71 11.76
C VAL A 249 -13.30 5.81 11.54
N ASP A 250 -13.82 7.04 11.62
CA ASP A 250 -15.16 7.41 11.21
C ASP A 250 -15.04 8.34 10.00
N ALA A 251 -15.69 8.01 8.88
CA ALA A 251 -15.64 8.84 7.69
C ALA A 251 -16.98 8.87 6.97
N VAL A 252 -17.27 10.04 6.42
CA VAL A 252 -18.43 10.30 5.55
C VAL A 252 -17.98 11.11 4.36
N ASP A 253 -18.40 10.71 3.18
CA ASP A 253 -18.23 11.44 1.93
C ASP A 253 -19.60 11.59 1.25
N LEU A 254 -19.95 12.82 0.84
CA LEU A 254 -21.17 13.13 0.15
C LEU A 254 -20.85 13.95 -1.09
N PHE A 255 -21.28 13.48 -2.25
CA PHE A 255 -21.09 14.21 -3.49
C PHE A 255 -22.29 14.04 -4.42
N ALA A 256 -22.42 15.00 -5.32
CA ALA A 256 -23.33 14.94 -6.45
C ALA A 256 -22.53 15.09 -7.74
N ASP A 257 -22.86 14.28 -8.72
CA ASP A 257 -22.29 14.31 -10.07
C ASP A 257 -23.37 14.25 -11.14
N GLY A 258 -23.12 14.92 -12.26
CA GLY A 258 -24.08 14.92 -13.34
C GLY A 258 -23.66 15.74 -14.56
N GLY A 259 -24.45 15.63 -15.61
CA GLY A 259 -24.30 16.40 -16.84
C GLY A 259 -25.01 17.76 -16.78
N TYR A 260 -24.43 18.75 -17.45
CA TYR A 260 -25.04 20.05 -17.69
C TYR A 260 -24.73 20.54 -19.12
N ASP A 261 -25.66 21.28 -19.70
CA ASP A 261 -25.50 21.83 -21.04
C ASP A 261 -25.04 23.27 -20.98
N LEU A 262 -23.96 23.59 -21.69
CA LEU A 262 -23.45 24.95 -21.82
C LEU A 262 -22.83 25.12 -23.23
N PHE A 263 -23.17 26.25 -23.88
CA PHE A 263 -22.72 26.59 -25.25
C PHE A 263 -22.98 25.48 -26.29
N GLY A 264 -24.12 24.78 -26.15
CA GLY A 264 -24.55 23.74 -27.07
C GLY A 264 -23.77 22.40 -26.93
N ARG A 265 -23.04 22.21 -25.83
CA ARG A 265 -22.28 20.99 -25.52
C ARG A 265 -22.62 20.48 -24.13
N GLN A 266 -22.56 19.17 -23.97
CA GLN A 266 -22.70 18.53 -22.67
C GLN A 266 -21.38 18.50 -21.93
N HIS A 267 -21.42 18.88 -20.67
CA HIS A 267 -20.31 18.90 -19.72
C HIS A 267 -20.67 18.07 -18.49
N ASN A 268 -19.68 17.70 -17.69
CA ASN A 268 -19.90 17.00 -16.45
C ASN A 268 -19.40 17.84 -15.26
N LEU A 269 -20.13 17.82 -14.16
CA LEU A 269 -19.77 18.48 -12.91
C LEU A 269 -19.88 17.50 -11.75
N MET A 270 -18.89 17.52 -10.85
CA MET A 270 -18.94 16.87 -9.55
C MET A 270 -18.70 17.90 -8.46
N LEU A 271 -19.51 17.85 -7.40
CA LEU A 271 -19.39 18.68 -6.21
C LEU A 271 -19.52 17.79 -4.99
N GLY A 272 -18.66 17.94 -4.00
CA GLY A 272 -18.75 17.10 -2.82
C GLY A 272 -18.03 17.65 -1.60
N GLY A 273 -18.24 16.97 -0.49
CA GLY A 273 -17.60 17.26 0.77
C GLY A 273 -17.41 15.99 1.60
N SER A 274 -16.32 15.94 2.33
CA SER A 274 -15.98 14.79 3.17
C SER A 274 -15.56 15.22 4.57
N TYR A 275 -15.81 14.33 5.51
CA TYR A 275 -15.33 14.42 6.88
C TYR A 275 -14.75 13.07 7.30
N SER A 276 -13.59 13.10 7.94
CA SER A 276 -13.05 11.92 8.63
C SER A 276 -12.47 12.29 9.99
N LYS A 277 -12.63 11.38 10.94
CA LYS A 277 -11.99 11.40 12.25
C LYS A 277 -11.26 10.10 12.43
N GLN A 278 -9.97 10.17 12.75
CA GLN A 278 -9.14 9.02 13.05
C GLN A 278 -8.53 9.19 14.42
N ASN A 279 -8.65 8.19 15.29
CA ASN A 279 -7.96 8.12 16.57
C ASN A 279 -7.03 6.92 16.57
N ASN A 280 -5.75 7.15 16.91
CA ASN A 280 -4.73 6.13 17.11
C ASN A 280 -4.30 6.18 18.57
N ARG A 281 -4.60 5.14 19.34
CA ARG A 281 -4.19 5.02 20.74
C ARG A 281 -3.46 3.70 20.95
N TYR A 282 -2.25 3.76 21.47
CA TYR A 282 -1.52 2.58 21.88
C TYR A 282 -0.60 2.80 23.07
N GLU A 283 -0.30 1.69 23.70
CA GLU A 283 0.55 1.56 24.86
C GLU A 283 1.77 0.71 24.49
N SER A 284 2.90 0.94 25.12
CA SER A 284 4.11 0.17 24.87
C SER A 284 4.93 -0.06 26.12
N SER A 285 5.69 -1.15 26.11
CA SER A 285 6.76 -1.47 27.04
C SER A 285 7.98 -1.92 26.23
N TRP A 286 9.16 -1.44 26.61
CA TRP A 286 10.40 -1.67 25.88
C TRP A 286 11.52 -2.13 26.78
N ALA A 287 12.42 -2.99 26.24
CA ALA A 287 13.68 -3.32 26.86
C ALA A 287 14.77 -3.42 25.80
N ASN A 288 15.99 -3.02 26.17
CA ASN A 288 17.17 -3.20 25.34
C ASN A 288 17.69 -4.63 25.44
N VAL A 289 18.32 -5.11 24.38
CA VAL A 289 19.01 -6.41 24.29
C VAL A 289 20.51 -6.15 24.21
N PHE A 290 21.27 -6.77 25.10
CA PHE A 290 22.72 -6.57 25.20
C PHE A 290 23.49 -7.73 24.56
N PRO A 291 24.77 -7.51 24.13
CA PRO A 291 25.57 -8.53 23.43
C PRO A 291 25.72 -9.86 24.20
N ASN A 292 25.89 -9.78 25.51
CA ASN A 292 26.07 -10.96 26.38
C ASN A 292 24.81 -11.82 26.51
N GLU A 293 23.63 -11.28 26.19
CA GLU A 293 22.36 -12.01 26.22
C GLU A 293 22.17 -12.88 24.97
N ILE A 294 22.76 -12.47 23.83
CA ILE A 294 22.72 -13.22 22.55
C ILE A 294 23.96 -14.15 22.45
N GLY A 295 25.10 -13.72 22.95
CA GLY A 295 26.37 -14.44 22.78
C GLY A 295 26.90 -14.33 21.35
N SER A 296 27.42 -15.46 20.78
CA SER A 296 27.86 -15.47 19.39
C SER A 296 26.69 -15.56 18.41
N PHE A 297 26.60 -14.58 17.53
CA PHE A 297 25.56 -14.59 16.48
C PHE A 297 25.71 -15.74 15.50
N TYR A 298 26.92 -16.33 15.35
CA TYR A 298 27.11 -17.51 14.49
C TYR A 298 26.36 -18.73 14.99
N THR A 299 26.19 -18.88 16.30
CA THR A 299 25.47 -20.00 16.93
C THR A 299 24.08 -19.63 17.43
N TYR A 300 23.69 -18.36 17.33
CA TYR A 300 22.36 -17.90 17.71
C TYR A 300 21.30 -18.50 16.78
N ASP A 301 20.36 -19.23 17.33
CA ASP A 301 19.30 -19.95 16.63
C ASP A 301 17.91 -19.27 16.70
N GLY A 302 17.85 -18.07 17.28
CA GLY A 302 16.61 -17.34 17.55
C GLY A 302 15.99 -17.66 18.91
N ASN A 303 16.61 -18.53 19.71
CA ASN A 303 16.16 -18.83 21.06
C ASN A 303 16.63 -17.74 22.04
N PHE A 304 15.77 -16.76 22.28
CA PHE A 304 15.98 -15.68 23.23
C PHE A 304 14.87 -15.72 24.29
N PRO A 305 15.19 -15.62 25.59
CA PRO A 305 14.19 -15.68 26.65
C PRO A 305 13.22 -14.50 26.54
N GLU A 306 11.95 -14.74 26.86
CA GLU A 306 10.98 -13.65 26.91
C GLU A 306 11.38 -12.62 27.98
N THR A 307 11.30 -11.35 27.60
CA THR A 307 11.59 -10.22 28.48
C THR A 307 10.64 -10.19 29.67
N ASN A 308 11.16 -9.87 30.86
CA ASN A 308 10.33 -9.51 32.00
C ASN A 308 9.73 -8.12 31.77
N TRP A 309 8.49 -8.10 31.29
CA TRP A 309 7.82 -6.87 30.86
C TRP A 309 7.46 -5.96 32.05
N ASN A 310 7.83 -4.70 31.96
CA ASN A 310 7.20 -3.66 32.75
C ASN A 310 5.76 -3.43 32.28
N PRO A 311 4.87 -2.90 33.13
CA PRO A 311 3.55 -2.46 32.64
C PRO A 311 3.68 -1.52 31.45
N GLN A 312 2.84 -1.72 30.44
CA GLN A 312 2.77 -0.80 29.31
C GLN A 312 2.40 0.61 29.75
N SER A 313 2.96 1.60 29.11
CA SER A 313 2.63 3.03 29.28
C SER A 313 2.06 3.60 28.00
N LEU A 314 1.22 4.62 28.11
CA LEU A 314 0.63 5.30 26.97
C LEU A 314 1.73 5.93 26.10
N ALA A 315 1.90 5.43 24.90
CA ALA A 315 2.92 5.85 23.95
C ALA A 315 2.37 6.83 22.90
N GLN A 316 1.09 6.71 22.56
CA GLN A 316 0.42 7.60 21.61
C GLN A 316 -1.09 7.66 21.88
N ASP A 317 -1.67 8.84 21.73
CA ASP A 317 -3.11 9.08 21.67
C ASP A 317 -3.34 10.29 20.76
N ASP A 318 -3.43 10.02 19.45
CA ASP A 318 -3.55 11.03 18.44
C ASP A 318 -4.95 11.01 17.84
N THR A 319 -5.56 12.18 17.70
CA THR A 319 -6.82 12.34 16.98
C THR A 319 -6.62 13.25 15.78
N THR A 320 -6.82 12.73 14.59
CA THR A 320 -6.77 13.49 13.33
C THR A 320 -8.18 13.74 12.81
N HIS A 321 -8.47 14.99 12.47
CA HIS A 321 -9.68 15.40 11.79
C HIS A 321 -9.33 15.93 10.40
N MET A 322 -10.06 15.49 9.39
CA MET A 322 -9.96 16.03 8.03
C MET A 322 -11.35 16.40 7.53
N LYS A 323 -11.51 17.66 7.11
CA LYS A 323 -12.71 18.20 6.50
C LYS A 323 -12.35 18.71 5.11
N SER A 324 -13.13 18.36 4.10
CA SER A 324 -12.84 18.82 2.75
C SER A 324 -14.10 19.21 2.00
N LEU A 325 -13.94 20.19 1.11
CA LEU A 325 -14.89 20.52 0.06
C LEU A 325 -14.16 20.41 -1.27
N TYR A 326 -14.78 19.84 -2.28
CA TYR A 326 -14.17 19.66 -3.58
C TYR A 326 -15.17 19.84 -4.73
N ALA A 327 -14.63 20.27 -5.86
CA ALA A 327 -15.35 20.38 -7.11
C ALA A 327 -14.45 20.02 -8.28
N ALA A 328 -15.02 19.38 -9.30
CA ALA A 328 -14.35 19.11 -10.55
C ALA A 328 -15.35 19.17 -11.71
N THR A 329 -14.92 19.70 -12.85
CA THR A 329 -15.73 19.73 -14.07
C THR A 329 -14.92 19.25 -15.26
N ARG A 330 -15.57 18.46 -16.15
CA ARG A 330 -15.07 18.12 -17.47
C ARG A 330 -15.84 18.94 -18.49
N ILE A 331 -15.13 19.82 -19.16
CA ILE A 331 -15.67 20.77 -20.14
C ILE A 331 -15.32 20.25 -21.54
N SER A 332 -16.29 19.98 -22.37
CA SER A 332 -16.11 19.65 -23.80
C SER A 332 -15.93 20.95 -24.58
N LEU A 333 -14.66 21.35 -24.83
CA LEU A 333 -14.33 22.58 -25.56
C LEU A 333 -14.61 22.41 -27.08
N ALA A 334 -14.34 21.24 -27.61
CA ALA A 334 -14.64 20.79 -28.94
C ALA A 334 -14.91 19.27 -28.89
N ASP A 335 -15.36 18.66 -29.98
CA ASP A 335 -15.62 17.21 -30.01
C ASP A 335 -14.38 16.40 -29.61
N PRO A 336 -13.14 16.72 -30.14
CA PRO A 336 -11.95 16.01 -29.73
C PRO A 336 -11.22 16.64 -28.52
N LEU A 337 -11.72 17.75 -27.93
CA LEU A 337 -10.96 18.50 -26.93
C LEU A 337 -11.73 18.70 -25.62
N HIS A 338 -11.19 18.13 -24.56
CA HIS A 338 -11.77 18.16 -23.23
C HIS A 338 -10.81 18.78 -22.21
N LEU A 339 -11.33 19.76 -21.47
CA LEU A 339 -10.63 20.36 -20.32
C LEU A 339 -11.24 19.82 -19.02
N ILE A 340 -10.40 19.32 -18.14
CA ILE A 340 -10.80 18.90 -16.79
C ILE A 340 -10.13 19.84 -15.80
N VAL A 341 -10.93 20.49 -14.94
CA VAL A 341 -10.40 21.35 -13.88
C VAL A 341 -11.12 21.04 -12.57
N GLY A 342 -10.40 21.14 -11.48
CA GLY A 342 -10.97 20.91 -10.16
C GLY A 342 -10.07 21.43 -9.06
N ALA A 343 -10.62 21.49 -7.87
CA ALA A 343 -9.90 21.83 -6.67
C ALA A 343 -10.53 21.16 -5.45
N ARG A 344 -9.71 20.87 -4.46
CA ARG A 344 -10.13 20.41 -3.14
C ARG A 344 -9.53 21.32 -2.07
N TYR A 345 -10.38 21.92 -1.26
CA TYR A 345 -9.96 22.59 -0.03
C TYR A 345 -10.02 21.59 1.12
N THR A 346 -8.94 21.44 1.87
CA THR A 346 -8.86 20.55 3.01
C THR A 346 -8.40 21.31 4.25
N ASN A 347 -9.17 21.19 5.34
CA ASN A 347 -8.77 21.53 6.69
C ASN A 347 -8.33 20.23 7.38
N TRP A 348 -7.09 20.18 7.81
CA TRP A 348 -6.49 19.05 8.49
C TRP A 348 -6.04 19.48 9.88
N ARG A 349 -6.46 18.74 10.91
CA ARG A 349 -6.08 18.99 12.30
C ARG A 349 -5.68 17.70 12.98
N ILE A 350 -4.60 17.75 13.77
CA ILE A 350 -4.19 16.67 14.65
C ILE A 350 -4.04 17.21 16.08
N ASP A 351 -4.55 16.44 17.03
CA ASP A 351 -4.33 16.61 18.47
C ASP A 351 -3.59 15.37 18.96
N THR A 352 -2.41 15.57 19.57
CA THR A 352 -1.53 14.51 20.11
C THR A 352 -1.31 14.71 21.60
N LEU A 353 -0.56 13.83 22.26
CA LEU A 353 -0.18 13.98 23.65
C LEU A 353 0.69 15.23 23.93
N THR A 354 1.41 15.72 22.93
CA THR A 354 2.45 16.76 23.10
C THR A 354 2.18 18.04 22.33
N TYR A 355 1.37 17.99 21.26
CA TYR A 355 1.05 19.16 20.44
C TYR A 355 -0.32 19.04 19.78
N SER A 356 -0.83 20.19 19.36
CA SER A 356 -1.99 20.31 18.47
C SER A 356 -1.60 21.16 17.29
N MET A 357 -1.99 20.75 16.09
CA MET A 357 -1.65 21.45 14.85
C MET A 357 -2.84 21.44 13.88
N GLU A 358 -3.07 22.58 13.23
CA GLU A 358 -4.08 22.71 12.18
C GLU A 358 -3.43 23.33 10.94
N GLN A 359 -3.69 22.74 9.79
CA GLN A 359 -3.20 23.19 8.49
C GLN A 359 -4.31 23.13 7.46
N ASN A 360 -4.40 24.18 6.63
CA ASN A 360 -5.35 24.28 5.54
C ASN A 360 -4.61 24.32 4.22
N HIS A 361 -5.13 23.63 3.22
CA HIS A 361 -4.53 23.66 1.89
C HIS A 361 -5.59 23.48 0.80
N THR A 362 -5.35 24.11 -0.34
CA THR A 362 -6.13 23.89 -1.56
C THR A 362 -5.28 23.16 -2.58
N THR A 363 -5.72 21.97 -2.99
CA THR A 363 -5.06 21.15 -4.01
C THR A 363 -5.76 21.31 -5.34
N PRO A 364 -5.17 22.04 -6.32
CA PRO A 364 -5.72 22.17 -7.66
C PRO A 364 -5.44 20.92 -8.51
N TYR A 365 -6.27 20.77 -9.53
CA TYR A 365 -6.15 19.80 -10.60
C TYR A 365 -6.48 20.47 -11.94
N ALA A 366 -5.70 20.19 -12.98
CA ALA A 366 -6.01 20.57 -14.35
C ALA A 366 -5.55 19.48 -15.32
N GLY A 367 -6.37 19.18 -16.32
CA GLY A 367 -6.04 18.22 -17.37
C GLY A 367 -6.65 18.64 -18.70
N LEU A 368 -5.89 18.49 -19.77
CA LEU A 368 -6.36 18.66 -21.13
C LEU A 368 -6.23 17.34 -21.86
N VAL A 369 -7.29 16.88 -22.47
CA VAL A 369 -7.34 15.65 -23.26
C VAL A 369 -7.73 16.01 -24.69
N TYR A 370 -6.98 15.52 -25.66
CA TYR A 370 -7.23 15.68 -27.07
C TYR A 370 -7.32 14.32 -27.74
N ASP A 371 -8.49 13.99 -28.28
CA ASP A 371 -8.75 12.78 -29.05
C ASP A 371 -8.24 13.02 -30.48
N ILE A 372 -7.14 12.38 -30.85
CA ILE A 372 -6.50 12.54 -32.18
C ILE A 372 -7.36 11.86 -33.24
N ASP A 373 -7.84 10.67 -32.92
CA ASP A 373 -8.77 9.88 -33.70
C ASP A 373 -9.52 8.90 -32.78
N ASP A 374 -10.28 7.95 -33.35
CA ASP A 374 -11.06 6.96 -32.59
C ASP A 374 -10.22 6.01 -31.76
N ASN A 375 -8.93 5.91 -32.05
CA ASN A 375 -8.01 4.99 -31.37
C ASN A 375 -6.94 5.69 -30.52
N TRP A 376 -6.64 6.96 -30.78
CA TRP A 376 -5.54 7.66 -30.13
C TRP A 376 -6.01 8.92 -29.43
N SER A 377 -5.54 9.08 -28.20
CA SER A 377 -5.70 10.33 -27.44
C SER A 377 -4.37 10.74 -26.81
N THR A 378 -4.17 12.05 -26.65
CA THR A 378 -3.07 12.62 -25.91
C THR A 378 -3.61 13.47 -24.77
N TYR A 379 -2.85 13.59 -23.70
CA TYR A 379 -3.23 14.42 -22.55
C TYR A 379 -2.02 15.11 -21.93
N ALA A 380 -2.31 16.25 -21.30
CA ALA A 380 -1.40 16.90 -20.38
C ALA A 380 -2.14 17.15 -19.07
N SER A 381 -1.49 16.88 -17.94
CA SER A 381 -2.11 17.07 -16.62
C SER A 381 -1.17 17.72 -15.62
N TYR A 382 -1.77 18.47 -14.72
CA TYR A 382 -1.19 19.00 -13.50
C TYR A 382 -2.02 18.52 -12.31
N THR A 383 -1.38 17.91 -11.33
CA THR A 383 -2.01 17.47 -10.09
C THR A 383 -1.17 17.88 -8.89
N SER A 384 -1.83 18.20 -7.79
CA SER A 384 -1.16 18.58 -6.56
C SER A 384 -1.63 17.71 -5.39
N ILE A 385 -0.81 17.62 -4.35
CA ILE A 385 -1.11 16.98 -3.08
C ILE A 385 -0.34 17.71 -1.98
N PHE A 386 -0.81 17.64 -0.74
CA PHE A 386 -0.03 18.16 0.39
C PHE A 386 0.10 17.13 1.50
N GLN A 387 1.18 17.26 2.27
CA GLN A 387 1.45 16.47 3.45
C GLN A 387 1.68 17.40 4.64
N PRO A 388 0.86 17.34 5.68
CA PRO A 388 1.06 18.09 6.91
C PRO A 388 2.41 17.75 7.56
N GLN A 389 3.08 18.75 8.16
CA GLN A 389 4.34 18.55 8.89
C GLN A 389 4.34 19.33 10.20
N ASN A 390 4.94 18.74 11.23
CA ASN A 390 5.01 19.28 12.60
C ASN A 390 6.37 19.92 12.94
N LYS A 391 7.12 20.34 11.93
CA LYS A 391 8.42 21.00 12.13
C LYS A 391 8.21 22.48 12.37
N LEU A 392 8.99 23.04 13.32
CA LEU A 392 8.93 24.43 13.74
C LEU A 392 10.06 25.24 13.11
N ASP A 393 9.78 26.47 12.71
CA ASP A 393 10.79 27.45 12.31
C ASP A 393 11.50 28.08 13.53
N SER A 394 12.46 28.98 13.28
CA SER A 394 13.19 29.69 14.33
C SER A 394 12.32 30.58 15.23
N SER A 395 11.10 30.91 14.83
CA SER A 395 10.11 31.64 15.62
C SER A 395 9.16 30.76 16.42
N GLY A 396 9.28 29.42 16.31
CA GLY A 396 8.41 28.45 16.96
C GLY A 396 7.07 28.26 16.27
N LYS A 397 6.92 28.66 15.00
CA LYS A 397 5.72 28.40 14.17
C LYS A 397 5.92 27.13 13.33
N TYR A 398 4.83 26.39 13.13
CA TYR A 398 4.85 25.27 12.19
C TYR A 398 5.16 25.71 10.77
N LEU A 399 6.02 24.98 10.09
CA LEU A 399 6.24 25.18 8.66
C LEU A 399 4.96 24.90 7.88
N SER A 400 4.85 25.53 6.70
CA SER A 400 3.80 25.18 5.75
C SER A 400 3.83 23.68 5.41
N PRO A 401 2.72 23.07 5.02
CA PRO A 401 2.70 21.70 4.56
C PRO A 401 3.72 21.47 3.45
N ILE A 402 4.29 20.27 3.40
CA ILE A 402 5.01 19.80 2.21
C ILE A 402 3.99 19.72 1.08
N THR A 403 4.30 20.25 -0.09
CA THR A 403 3.48 20.13 -1.29
C THR A 403 4.17 19.24 -2.32
N GLY A 404 3.40 18.43 -3.01
CA GLY A 404 3.85 17.63 -4.15
C GLY A 404 3.08 18.05 -5.40
N ASN A 405 3.80 18.39 -6.46
CA ASN A 405 3.24 18.77 -7.75
C ASN A 405 3.66 17.76 -8.80
N ASN A 406 2.71 17.26 -9.59
CA ASN A 406 2.97 16.33 -10.68
C ASN A 406 2.54 16.95 -12.00
N TYR A 407 3.43 16.94 -12.97
CA TYR A 407 3.22 17.31 -14.37
C TYR A 407 3.39 16.06 -15.22
N GLU A 408 2.41 15.78 -16.06
CA GLU A 408 2.42 14.59 -16.90
C GLU A 408 1.94 14.91 -18.32
N LEU A 409 2.61 14.35 -19.29
CA LEU A 409 2.21 14.35 -20.70
C LEU A 409 2.16 12.90 -21.18
N GLY A 410 1.04 12.48 -21.74
CA GLY A 410 0.86 11.10 -22.15
C GLY A 410 0.14 10.94 -23.49
N LEU A 411 0.40 9.78 -24.09
CA LEU A 411 -0.27 9.27 -25.29
C LEU A 411 -0.93 7.95 -24.92
N LYS A 412 -2.21 7.82 -25.21
CA LYS A 412 -2.98 6.59 -25.02
C LYS A 412 -3.49 6.08 -26.35
N SER A 413 -3.56 4.76 -26.47
CA SER A 413 -4.25 4.17 -27.58
C SER A 413 -5.20 3.06 -27.11
N ASP A 414 -6.28 2.90 -27.86
CA ASP A 414 -7.36 1.97 -27.60
C ASP A 414 -7.66 1.18 -28.87
N TRP A 415 -7.53 -0.14 -28.82
CA TRP A 415 -7.63 -1.03 -29.95
C TRP A 415 -8.66 -2.12 -29.71
N MET A 416 -9.23 -2.68 -30.80
CA MET A 416 -10.14 -3.82 -30.73
C MET A 416 -11.35 -3.57 -29.80
N ASN A 417 -11.97 -2.37 -29.86
CA ASN A 417 -13.07 -1.96 -29.02
C ASN A 417 -12.69 -2.04 -27.51
N SER A 418 -11.60 -1.37 -27.12
CA SER A 418 -11.08 -1.28 -25.74
C SER A 418 -10.61 -2.62 -25.16
N ARG A 419 -10.36 -3.63 -26.00
CA ARG A 419 -9.82 -4.91 -25.53
C ARG A 419 -8.29 -4.88 -25.34
N LEU A 420 -7.61 -3.93 -25.97
CA LEU A 420 -6.16 -3.69 -25.84
C LEU A 420 -5.92 -2.19 -25.71
N THR A 421 -5.29 -1.79 -24.62
CA THR A 421 -4.90 -0.40 -24.36
C THR A 421 -3.39 -0.28 -24.27
N THR A 422 -2.84 0.84 -24.76
CA THR A 422 -1.44 1.20 -24.52
C THR A 422 -1.34 2.62 -23.96
N THR A 423 -0.34 2.86 -23.13
CA THR A 423 -0.07 4.18 -22.56
C THR A 423 1.43 4.43 -22.57
N LEU A 424 1.83 5.61 -23.06
CA LEU A 424 3.18 6.14 -22.90
C LEU A 424 3.06 7.49 -22.20
N ALA A 425 3.75 7.65 -21.08
CA ALA A 425 3.73 8.89 -20.32
C ALA A 425 5.14 9.35 -19.94
N VAL A 426 5.34 10.65 -19.92
CA VAL A 426 6.48 11.30 -19.31
C VAL A 426 5.99 12.15 -18.15
N PHE A 427 6.69 12.10 -17.01
CA PHE A 427 6.26 12.77 -15.80
C PHE A 427 7.41 13.51 -15.13
N ARG A 428 7.02 14.52 -14.33
CA ARG A 428 7.87 15.25 -13.39
C ARG A 428 7.10 15.52 -12.11
N ILE A 429 7.62 15.02 -10.99
CA ILE A 429 7.07 15.20 -9.66
C ILE A 429 8.06 16.04 -8.85
N GLU A 430 7.59 17.12 -8.26
CA GLU A 430 8.36 18.03 -7.42
C GLU A 430 7.78 18.05 -6.01
N GLN A 431 8.65 18.08 -5.00
CA GLN A 431 8.27 18.35 -3.62
C GLN A 431 8.83 19.69 -3.18
N ASP A 432 8.00 20.50 -2.52
CA ASP A 432 8.37 21.80 -1.98
C ASP A 432 8.08 21.84 -0.48
N ASN A 433 8.68 22.81 0.22
CA ASN A 433 8.53 23.02 1.66
C ASN A 433 9.02 21.86 2.54
N VAL A 434 9.94 21.03 2.08
CA VAL A 434 10.52 19.95 2.88
C VAL A 434 11.35 20.55 4.02
N ALA A 435 11.13 20.09 5.25
CA ALA A 435 11.83 20.60 6.42
C ALA A 435 13.31 20.21 6.41
N GLN A 436 14.19 21.18 6.40
CA GLN A 436 15.64 21.01 6.60
C GLN A 436 16.04 21.58 7.97
N SER A 437 16.75 20.79 8.77
CA SER A 437 17.27 21.25 10.05
C SER A 437 18.27 22.40 9.84
N THR A 438 18.15 23.45 10.64
CA THR A 438 19.12 24.57 10.66
C THR A 438 20.31 24.31 11.58
N GLY A 439 20.23 23.26 12.41
CA GLY A 439 21.20 23.01 13.48
C GLY A 439 21.14 23.99 14.66
N VAL A 440 20.22 24.96 14.61
CA VAL A 440 20.09 26.01 15.65
C VAL A 440 18.90 25.70 16.54
N PRO A 441 19.05 25.72 17.87
CA PRO A 441 17.92 25.56 18.80
C PRO A 441 16.92 26.72 18.69
N ILE A 442 15.64 26.42 18.89
CA ILE A 442 14.58 27.45 18.98
C ILE A 442 14.74 28.18 20.34
N ALA A 443 14.76 29.51 20.31
CA ALA A 443 14.89 30.31 21.53
C ALA A 443 13.72 30.07 22.47
N GLY A 444 14.01 29.69 23.73
CA GLY A 444 13.00 29.43 24.77
C GLY A 444 12.37 28.01 24.71
N SER A 445 12.82 27.13 23.84
CA SER A 445 12.46 25.71 23.84
C SER A 445 13.45 24.90 24.72
N ASN A 446 13.06 23.66 25.08
CA ASN A 446 13.94 22.71 25.79
C ASN A 446 14.95 22.01 24.86
N GLY A 447 15.51 22.73 23.87
CA GLY A 447 16.49 22.20 22.92
C GLY A 447 15.91 21.75 21.58
N ASP A 448 14.66 22.11 21.27
CA ASP A 448 14.07 21.83 19.98
C ASP A 448 14.85 22.55 18.87
N THR A 449 15.21 21.82 17.82
CA THR A 449 15.93 22.36 16.67
C THR A 449 14.98 23.07 15.71
N ALA A 450 15.38 24.28 15.26
CA ALA A 450 14.64 24.99 14.23
C ALA A 450 14.85 24.36 12.84
N PHE A 451 13.80 24.42 12.03
CA PHE A 451 13.80 23.97 10.64
C PHE A 451 13.51 25.15 9.70
N LYS A 452 13.91 25.03 8.47
CA LYS A 452 13.55 25.91 7.37
C LYS A 452 12.91 25.08 6.25
N ALA A 453 11.95 25.68 5.55
CA ALA A 453 11.39 25.07 4.34
C ALA A 453 12.40 25.18 3.19
N MET A 454 12.60 24.08 2.47
CA MET A 454 13.47 23.98 1.30
C MET A 454 12.73 23.29 0.17
N ASP A 455 13.16 23.53 -1.07
CA ASP A 455 12.79 22.67 -2.18
C ASP A 455 13.28 21.26 -1.88
N GLY A 456 12.43 20.29 -2.11
CA GLY A 456 12.69 18.91 -1.78
C GLY A 456 13.23 18.14 -2.98
N THR A 457 12.63 16.97 -3.23
CA THR A 457 13.07 16.08 -4.28
C THR A 457 12.36 16.35 -5.60
N VAL A 458 13.08 16.13 -6.70
CA VAL A 458 12.52 16.09 -8.06
C VAL A 458 12.64 14.67 -8.60
N SER A 459 11.51 14.07 -8.96
CA SER A 459 11.46 12.79 -9.68
C SER A 459 10.94 13.01 -11.08
N LYS A 460 11.66 12.53 -12.10
CA LYS A 460 11.25 12.64 -13.51
C LYS A 460 11.53 11.34 -14.25
N GLY A 461 10.63 10.96 -15.14
CA GLY A 461 10.74 9.67 -15.81
C GLY A 461 9.79 9.45 -16.96
N VAL A 462 9.83 8.21 -17.46
CA VAL A 462 8.99 7.70 -18.53
C VAL A 462 8.37 6.38 -18.11
N GLU A 463 7.12 6.19 -18.48
CA GLU A 463 6.35 4.97 -18.27
C GLU A 463 5.74 4.50 -19.58
N PHE A 464 5.75 3.18 -19.79
CA PHE A 464 5.09 2.54 -20.91
C PHE A 464 4.30 1.34 -20.42
N GLU A 465 3.03 1.23 -20.87
CA GLU A 465 2.13 0.16 -20.47
C GLU A 465 1.38 -0.40 -21.67
N ILE A 466 1.14 -1.72 -21.64
CA ILE A 466 0.23 -2.44 -22.53
C ILE A 466 -0.67 -3.31 -21.66
N ASN A 467 -1.97 -3.25 -21.86
CA ASN A 467 -2.91 -4.06 -21.10
C ASN A 467 -4.06 -4.54 -21.99
N GLY A 468 -4.30 -5.84 -22.01
CA GLY A 468 -5.45 -6.43 -22.67
C GLY A 468 -5.16 -7.62 -23.57
N ALA A 469 -6.06 -7.85 -24.50
CA ALA A 469 -6.04 -8.99 -25.41
C ALA A 469 -5.25 -8.68 -26.68
N ILE A 470 -4.12 -9.36 -26.87
CA ILE A 470 -3.35 -9.33 -28.13
C ILE A 470 -4.10 -10.12 -29.24
N THR A 471 -4.70 -11.24 -28.83
CA THR A 471 -5.64 -12.01 -29.64
C THR A 471 -6.78 -12.52 -28.74
N ASP A 472 -7.79 -13.18 -29.30
CA ASP A 472 -8.89 -13.79 -28.52
C ASP A 472 -8.40 -14.80 -27.46
N ASN A 473 -7.25 -15.43 -27.72
CA ASN A 473 -6.68 -16.43 -26.82
C ASN A 473 -5.46 -15.94 -26.02
N TRP A 474 -4.89 -14.78 -26.36
CA TRP A 474 -3.68 -14.27 -25.74
C TRP A 474 -3.92 -12.92 -25.10
N GLN A 475 -3.71 -12.85 -23.80
CA GLN A 475 -3.78 -11.62 -23.00
C GLN A 475 -2.42 -11.30 -22.39
N MET A 476 -2.13 -10.01 -22.27
CA MET A 476 -0.88 -9.50 -21.75
C MET A 476 -1.11 -8.23 -20.93
N THR A 477 -0.37 -8.12 -19.83
CA THR A 477 -0.14 -6.88 -19.10
C THR A 477 1.37 -6.68 -19.05
N PHE A 478 1.84 -5.57 -19.61
CA PHE A 478 3.23 -5.18 -19.63
C PHE A 478 3.37 -3.76 -19.06
N GLY A 479 4.35 -3.54 -18.22
CA GLY A 479 4.70 -2.22 -17.69
C GLY A 479 6.20 -2.05 -17.60
N ALA A 480 6.71 -0.92 -18.05
CA ALA A 480 8.10 -0.51 -17.93
C ALA A 480 8.18 0.94 -17.44
N THR A 481 8.96 1.17 -16.40
CA THR A 481 9.18 2.51 -15.84
C THR A 481 10.66 2.76 -15.69
N ARG A 482 11.10 3.94 -16.09
CA ARG A 482 12.43 4.45 -15.79
C ARG A 482 12.35 5.88 -15.29
N TYR A 483 12.98 6.15 -14.12
CA TYR A 483 13.02 7.50 -13.56
C TYR A 483 14.34 7.80 -12.87
N VAL A 484 14.56 9.07 -12.61
CA VAL A 484 15.58 9.59 -11.70
C VAL A 484 14.90 10.35 -10.57
N ALA A 485 15.48 10.31 -9.38
CA ALA A 485 15.04 11.09 -8.23
C ALA A 485 16.27 11.73 -7.59
N GLU A 486 16.26 13.06 -7.50
CA GLU A 486 17.38 13.89 -7.07
C GLU A 486 16.90 14.92 -6.04
N ASP A 487 17.74 15.28 -5.10
CA ASP A 487 17.52 16.43 -4.21
C ASP A 487 17.85 17.75 -4.92
N ASN A 488 17.75 18.86 -4.19
CA ASN A 488 18.05 20.21 -4.71
C ASN A 488 19.55 20.45 -5.02
N GLU A 489 20.43 19.55 -4.58
CA GLU A 489 21.87 19.59 -4.85
C GLU A 489 22.27 18.64 -6.00
N GLY A 490 21.30 17.86 -6.53
CA GLY A 490 21.50 16.88 -7.59
C GLY A 490 21.99 15.51 -7.10
N ASN A 491 21.94 15.25 -5.78
CA ASN A 491 22.27 13.94 -5.24
C ASN A 491 21.12 12.97 -5.42
N ALA A 492 21.43 11.69 -5.64
CA ALA A 492 20.42 10.65 -5.76
C ALA A 492 19.68 10.45 -4.43
N VAL A 493 18.35 10.52 -4.47
CA VAL A 493 17.47 10.27 -3.32
C VAL A 493 17.00 8.83 -3.35
N ASN A 494 17.06 8.12 -2.21
CA ASN A 494 16.66 6.70 -2.06
C ASN A 494 17.28 5.78 -3.13
N PRO A 495 18.63 5.71 -3.27
CA PRO A 495 19.29 4.87 -4.26
C PRO A 495 19.09 3.36 -4.02
N ASN A 496 18.53 2.99 -2.87
CA ASN A 496 18.06 1.66 -2.50
C ASN A 496 16.77 1.23 -3.21
N LEU A 497 16.13 2.14 -3.96
CA LEU A 497 14.96 1.84 -4.78
C LEU A 497 15.33 1.72 -6.27
N PRO A 498 14.78 0.75 -7.01
CA PRO A 498 15.12 0.54 -8.42
C PRO A 498 14.64 1.71 -9.29
N ARG A 499 15.55 2.21 -10.15
CA ARG A 499 15.29 3.31 -11.11
C ARG A 499 14.67 2.83 -12.41
N THR A 500 14.78 1.55 -12.70
CA THR A 500 14.17 0.93 -13.86
C THR A 500 13.51 -0.38 -13.42
N THR A 501 12.24 -0.53 -13.74
CA THR A 501 11.48 -1.75 -13.50
C THR A 501 10.77 -2.17 -14.77
N VAL A 502 10.70 -3.48 -15.00
CA VAL A 502 9.93 -4.08 -16.08
C VAL A 502 9.09 -5.19 -15.50
N LYS A 503 7.79 -5.17 -15.77
CA LYS A 503 6.83 -6.18 -15.33
C LYS A 503 6.07 -6.68 -16.54
N LEU A 504 6.03 -7.99 -16.69
CA LEU A 504 5.25 -8.68 -17.71
C LEU A 504 4.40 -9.74 -17.02
N PHE A 505 3.13 -9.79 -17.35
CA PHE A 505 2.27 -10.92 -17.08
C PHE A 505 1.54 -11.30 -18.36
N THR A 506 1.48 -12.59 -18.69
CA THR A 506 0.83 -13.05 -19.90
C THR A 506 0.11 -14.37 -19.66
N ARG A 507 -1.02 -14.56 -20.34
CA ARG A 507 -1.76 -15.82 -20.35
C ARG A 507 -2.21 -16.18 -21.76
N TYR A 508 -2.13 -17.46 -22.08
CA TYR A 508 -2.52 -17.99 -23.37
C TYR A 508 -3.43 -19.21 -23.20
N ARG A 509 -4.63 -19.15 -23.77
CA ARG A 509 -5.54 -20.28 -23.85
C ARG A 509 -5.22 -21.07 -25.11
N LEU A 510 -4.93 -22.34 -25.00
CA LEU A 510 -4.52 -23.18 -26.13
C LEU A 510 -5.70 -23.43 -27.06
N PRO A 511 -5.64 -23.04 -28.34
CA PRO A 511 -6.75 -23.31 -29.29
C PRO A 511 -7.03 -24.80 -29.52
N ALA A 512 -5.99 -25.63 -29.44
CA ALA A 512 -6.10 -27.10 -29.59
C ALA A 512 -6.68 -27.79 -28.33
N MET A 513 -6.67 -27.12 -27.18
CA MET A 513 -7.21 -27.60 -25.90
C MET A 513 -7.75 -26.38 -25.14
N PRO A 514 -8.95 -25.89 -25.47
CA PRO A 514 -9.47 -24.64 -24.90
C PRO A 514 -9.67 -24.65 -23.39
N GLU A 515 -9.70 -25.80 -22.77
CA GLU A 515 -9.75 -26.01 -21.32
C GLU A 515 -8.43 -25.67 -20.63
N LEU A 516 -7.30 -25.64 -21.37
CA LEU A 516 -5.98 -25.38 -20.85
C LEU A 516 -5.55 -23.95 -21.12
N THR A 517 -5.27 -23.23 -20.05
CA THR A 517 -4.62 -21.92 -20.07
C THR A 517 -3.26 -22.02 -19.39
N VAL A 518 -2.24 -21.52 -20.05
CA VAL A 518 -0.88 -21.41 -19.50
C VAL A 518 -0.47 -19.94 -19.47
N GLY A 519 0.41 -19.60 -18.55
CA GLY A 519 0.89 -18.24 -18.48
C GLY A 519 2.04 -18.08 -17.49
N GLY A 520 2.46 -16.86 -17.33
CA GLY A 520 3.54 -16.52 -16.40
C GLY A 520 3.80 -15.03 -16.34
N GLY A 521 4.70 -14.68 -15.45
CA GLY A 521 5.13 -13.33 -15.19
C GLY A 521 6.64 -13.19 -15.14
N VAL A 522 7.13 -12.00 -15.42
CA VAL A 522 8.51 -11.59 -15.23
C VAL A 522 8.50 -10.25 -14.50
N ASN A 523 9.17 -10.19 -13.34
CA ASN A 523 9.42 -8.96 -12.61
C ASN A 523 10.93 -8.71 -12.62
N TRP A 524 11.38 -7.71 -13.37
CA TRP A 524 12.78 -7.32 -13.46
C TRP A 524 13.01 -5.94 -12.86
N GLN A 525 14.12 -5.79 -12.17
CA GLN A 525 14.62 -4.50 -11.68
C GLN A 525 16.11 -4.33 -11.91
N ASN A 526 16.52 -3.06 -12.05
CA ASN A 526 17.94 -2.73 -12.15
C ASN A 526 18.64 -2.78 -10.78
N HIS A 527 19.96 -2.64 -10.82
CA HIS A 527 20.83 -2.50 -9.64
C HIS A 527 20.38 -1.36 -8.71
N VAL A 528 20.50 -1.61 -7.41
CA VAL A 528 20.25 -0.68 -6.31
C VAL A 528 21.41 -0.71 -5.31
N TYR A 529 21.58 0.38 -4.54
CA TYR A 529 22.59 0.43 -3.48
C TYR A 529 22.11 1.30 -2.30
N SER A 530 22.75 1.09 -1.15
CA SER A 530 22.57 1.92 0.05
C SER A 530 23.91 2.12 0.74
N ASP A 531 24.22 3.35 1.11
CA ASP A 531 25.40 3.72 1.87
C ASP A 531 25.00 3.91 3.34
N THR A 532 25.60 3.13 4.23
CA THR A 532 25.37 3.22 5.68
C THR A 532 26.63 3.81 6.33
N VAL A 533 26.46 4.96 6.98
CA VAL A 533 27.52 5.55 7.80
C VAL A 533 27.57 4.81 9.13
N THR A 534 28.71 4.25 9.48
CA THR A 534 28.91 3.44 10.67
C THR A 534 30.07 3.99 11.50
N PRO A 535 30.23 3.58 12.77
CA PRO A 535 31.45 3.91 13.55
C PRO A 535 32.74 3.38 12.93
N TYR A 536 32.65 2.41 12.03
CA TYR A 536 33.79 1.75 11.35
C TYR A 536 34.06 2.29 9.94
N GLY A 537 33.29 3.29 9.48
CA GLY A 537 33.37 3.85 8.14
C GLY A 537 32.03 3.80 7.39
N THR A 538 32.04 4.22 6.14
CA THR A 538 30.86 4.13 5.27
C THR A 538 30.88 2.80 4.53
N PHE A 539 29.86 1.98 4.72
CA PHE A 539 29.71 0.67 4.09
C PHE A 539 28.61 0.74 3.03
N ARG A 540 28.91 0.19 1.85
CA ARG A 540 27.96 0.15 0.73
C ARG A 540 27.37 -1.23 0.54
N ALA A 541 26.05 -1.32 0.70
CA ALA A 541 25.27 -2.48 0.31
C ALA A 541 24.82 -2.34 -1.14
N GLU A 542 24.88 -3.41 -1.91
CA GLU A 542 24.46 -3.43 -3.31
C GLU A 542 23.63 -4.68 -3.59
N GLN A 543 22.58 -4.50 -4.39
CA GLN A 543 21.80 -5.57 -4.99
C GLN A 543 21.90 -5.42 -6.50
N GLY A 544 22.54 -6.36 -7.17
CA GLY A 544 22.61 -6.39 -8.63
C GLY A 544 21.24 -6.52 -9.28
N SER A 545 21.16 -6.18 -10.57
CA SER A 545 19.93 -6.37 -11.34
C SER A 545 19.49 -7.84 -11.32
N TYR A 546 18.17 -8.08 -11.20
CA TYR A 546 17.63 -9.43 -11.23
C TYR A 546 16.23 -9.49 -11.82
N ALA A 547 15.80 -10.69 -12.18
CA ALA A 547 14.47 -11.01 -12.60
C ALA A 547 13.90 -12.14 -11.74
N LEU A 548 12.63 -12.02 -11.36
CA LEU A 548 11.81 -13.12 -10.84
C LEU A 548 10.88 -13.57 -11.95
N VAL A 549 10.80 -14.87 -12.16
CA VAL A 549 9.95 -15.49 -13.18
C VAL A 549 8.98 -16.43 -12.52
N ASP A 550 7.70 -16.23 -12.81
CA ASP A 550 6.59 -17.02 -12.28
C ASP A 550 5.85 -17.72 -13.43
N LEU A 551 5.37 -18.93 -13.20
CA LEU A 551 4.57 -19.69 -14.16
C LEU A 551 3.28 -20.14 -13.52
N PHE A 552 2.23 -20.26 -14.34
CA PHE A 552 1.01 -20.92 -13.91
C PHE A 552 0.37 -21.72 -15.05
N THR A 553 -0.41 -22.69 -14.66
CA THR A 553 -1.28 -23.45 -15.58
C THR A 553 -2.65 -23.61 -14.92
N ARG A 554 -3.73 -23.40 -15.70
CA ARG A 554 -5.10 -23.63 -15.27
C ARG A 554 -5.79 -24.57 -16.26
N TYR A 555 -6.40 -25.62 -15.71
CA TYR A 555 -7.20 -26.57 -16.46
C TYR A 555 -8.66 -26.54 -16.02
N GLN A 556 -9.57 -26.28 -16.96
CA GLN A 556 -11.01 -26.32 -16.75
C GLN A 556 -11.50 -27.76 -16.90
N VAL A 557 -11.66 -28.47 -15.78
CA VAL A 557 -12.02 -29.90 -15.74
C VAL A 557 -13.45 -30.13 -16.18
N THR A 558 -14.36 -29.28 -15.72
CA THR A 558 -15.77 -29.23 -16.13
C THR A 558 -16.20 -27.76 -16.29
N LYS A 559 -17.44 -27.51 -16.71
CA LYS A 559 -17.96 -26.13 -16.81
C LYS A 559 -17.84 -25.35 -15.48
N ASN A 560 -17.90 -26.08 -14.37
CA ASN A 560 -17.97 -25.52 -13.02
C ASN A 560 -16.66 -25.69 -12.22
N PHE A 561 -15.82 -26.67 -12.57
CA PHE A 561 -14.65 -27.04 -11.78
C PHE A 561 -13.35 -26.80 -12.54
N SER A 562 -12.42 -26.11 -11.91
CA SER A 562 -11.07 -25.86 -12.45
C SER A 562 -9.98 -26.13 -11.43
N VAL A 563 -8.80 -26.47 -11.92
CA VAL A 563 -7.57 -26.64 -11.12
C VAL A 563 -6.49 -25.74 -11.68
N GLN A 564 -5.80 -25.01 -10.82
CA GLN A 564 -4.69 -24.14 -11.18
C GLN A 564 -3.45 -24.52 -10.38
N GLY A 565 -2.31 -24.68 -11.06
CA GLY A 565 -0.99 -24.81 -10.45
C GLY A 565 -0.20 -23.52 -10.65
N ASN A 566 0.53 -23.09 -9.63
CA ASN A 566 1.43 -21.93 -9.68
C ASN A 566 2.84 -22.36 -9.27
N LEU A 567 3.85 -21.78 -9.90
CA LEU A 567 5.27 -21.93 -9.59
C LEU A 567 5.89 -20.54 -9.58
N ASN A 568 6.19 -20.03 -8.40
CA ASN A 568 6.78 -18.71 -8.20
C ASN A 568 8.28 -18.81 -8.04
N ASN A 569 9.01 -17.75 -8.45
CA ASN A 569 10.46 -17.69 -8.44
C ASN A 569 11.10 -18.95 -9.07
N LEU A 570 10.73 -19.25 -10.32
CA LEU A 570 11.12 -20.47 -11.09
C LEU A 570 12.61 -20.83 -10.96
N PHE A 571 13.47 -19.82 -10.99
CA PHE A 571 14.93 -20.01 -10.97
C PHE A 571 15.53 -20.02 -9.55
N ASP A 572 14.70 -19.99 -8.52
CA ASP A 572 15.10 -19.93 -7.11
C ASP A 572 16.11 -18.81 -6.83
N LYS A 573 15.87 -17.65 -7.42
CA LYS A 573 16.72 -16.47 -7.27
C LYS A 573 16.78 -16.03 -5.82
N THR A 574 17.98 -15.94 -5.25
CA THR A 574 18.20 -15.29 -3.95
C THR A 574 18.37 -13.80 -4.17
N TYR A 575 17.64 -12.99 -3.42
CA TYR A 575 17.66 -11.53 -3.47
C TYR A 575 17.32 -10.93 -2.11
N ASP A 576 17.77 -9.71 -1.87
CA ASP A 576 17.40 -8.94 -0.70
C ASP A 576 16.16 -8.10 -1.02
N THR A 577 15.15 -8.11 -0.16
CA THR A 577 13.98 -7.23 -0.26
C THR A 577 14.25 -5.85 0.33
N ASN A 578 15.23 -5.76 1.23
CA ASN A 578 15.72 -4.51 1.81
C ASN A 578 17.25 -4.56 1.87
N ILE A 579 17.91 -3.50 1.40
CA ILE A 579 19.38 -3.39 1.41
C ILE A 579 19.91 -2.36 2.42
N ASP A 580 19.02 -1.71 3.18
CA ASP A 580 19.40 -0.75 4.21
C ASP A 580 19.76 -1.49 5.51
N GLY A 581 20.99 -1.34 5.99
CA GLY A 581 21.45 -1.79 7.31
C GLY A 581 21.39 -3.30 7.58
N SER A 582 20.31 -3.97 7.26
CA SER A 582 20.06 -5.39 7.54
C SER A 582 19.80 -6.21 6.29
N ILE A 583 19.91 -7.54 6.41
CA ILE A 583 19.59 -8.50 5.34
C ILE A 583 18.18 -9.02 5.57
N VAL A 584 17.32 -8.89 4.56
CA VAL A 584 15.99 -9.50 4.49
C VAL A 584 15.86 -10.21 3.17
N TYR A 585 15.98 -11.53 3.17
CA TYR A 585 15.89 -12.33 1.95
C TYR A 585 14.47 -12.41 1.42
N GLY A 586 14.33 -12.36 0.11
CA GLY A 586 13.08 -12.60 -0.58
C GLY A 586 12.69 -14.07 -0.62
N GLU A 587 11.42 -14.31 -0.93
CA GLU A 587 10.80 -15.62 -0.94
C GLU A 587 11.48 -16.57 -1.94
N PRO A 588 11.88 -17.79 -1.51
CA PRO A 588 12.43 -18.82 -2.39
C PRO A 588 11.38 -19.34 -3.39
N ARG A 589 11.82 -20.19 -4.33
CA ARG A 589 10.92 -20.91 -5.22
C ARG A 589 9.86 -21.66 -4.41
N ASN A 590 8.60 -21.48 -4.81
CA ASN A 590 7.46 -22.11 -4.17
C ASN A 590 6.41 -22.54 -5.18
N VAL A 591 5.58 -23.47 -4.76
CA VAL A 591 4.49 -24.02 -5.58
C VAL A 591 3.18 -23.97 -4.83
N SER A 592 2.07 -23.79 -5.55
CA SER A 592 0.74 -24.00 -5.00
C SER A 592 -0.21 -24.60 -6.04
N ILE A 593 -1.23 -25.29 -5.56
CA ILE A 593 -2.32 -25.83 -6.35
C ILE A 593 -3.65 -25.33 -5.78
N THR A 594 -4.52 -24.83 -6.63
CA THR A 594 -5.84 -24.31 -6.26
C THR A 594 -6.92 -25.06 -7.01
N ALA A 595 -7.88 -25.61 -6.31
CA ALA A 595 -9.11 -26.16 -6.86
C ALA A 595 -10.25 -25.15 -6.66
N SER A 596 -11.04 -24.86 -7.69
CA SER A 596 -12.15 -23.91 -7.62
C SER A 596 -13.40 -24.49 -8.24
N TYR A 597 -14.55 -24.32 -7.57
CA TYR A 597 -15.85 -24.71 -8.04
C TYR A 597 -16.78 -23.51 -8.09
N GLN A 598 -17.37 -23.24 -9.24
CA GLN A 598 -18.29 -22.14 -9.49
C GLN A 598 -19.67 -22.70 -9.86
N PHE A 599 -20.76 -22.15 -9.32
CA PHE A 599 -22.14 -22.59 -9.56
C PHE A 599 -23.12 -21.43 -9.63
#